data_0355abf9662dbf5e1e35d8b49a8790fa
#
_entry.id   0355abf9662dbf5e1e35d8b49a8790fa
#
_cell.length_a   1.000
_cell.length_b   1.000
_cell.length_c   1.000
_cell.angle_alpha   90.00
_cell.angle_beta   90.00
_cell.angle_gamma   90.00
#
_symmetry.space_group_name_H-M   'P 1'
#
loop_
_entity.id
_entity.type
_entity.pdbx_description
1 polymer ?
#
loop_
_entity_poly.entity_id
_entity_poly.type
_entity_poly.pdbx_seq_one_letter_code
_entity_poly.pdbx_strand_id
1 'polypeptide(L)'
;MTEPGALGEICVSGTALALGYYRNSEKTSEAFVQNPLNHRYLEPIYRTGDLGRYENGELYYVTRKDFQIKHMGHRIELGEIETAFQALDGISRVCCIYDEPNMKIIGFYVGELETKEIIERLTERLPRFMIPNVFRQVDEMPLTKNGKIDRKCLMEEYRESMQNRVKS
;
A
#
# COMPACT_ATOMS: atom_id res chain seq x y z
N MET A 1 11.76 3.40 21.30
CA MET A 1 12.37 3.99 20.09
C MET A 1 13.11 2.88 19.38
N THR A 2 12.90 2.72 18.10
CA THR A 2 13.69 1.81 17.27
C THR A 2 15.09 2.39 17.07
N GLU A 3 16.08 1.56 16.73
CA GLU A 3 17.42 2.02 16.36
C GLU A 3 17.34 3.03 15.21
N PRO A 4 18.25 4.03 15.16
CA PRO A 4 18.29 4.98 14.05
C PRO A 4 18.31 4.27 12.70
N GLY A 5 17.45 4.66 11.76
CA GLY A 5 17.31 4.04 10.44
C GLY A 5 16.42 2.78 10.40
N ALA A 6 16.03 2.21 11.55
CA ALA A 6 15.12 1.07 11.58
C ALA A 6 13.70 1.47 11.15
N LEU A 7 13.06 0.61 10.35
CA LEU A 7 11.67 0.77 9.95
C LEU A 7 10.75 0.45 11.13
N GLY A 8 9.85 1.39 11.47
CA GLY A 8 8.87 1.22 12.54
C GLY A 8 7.51 1.80 12.17
N GLU A 9 6.46 1.34 12.85
CA GLU A 9 5.13 1.92 12.69
C GLU A 9 5.05 3.29 13.37
N ILE A 10 4.56 4.29 12.63
CA ILE A 10 4.31 5.63 13.17
C ILE A 10 3.09 5.55 14.08
N CYS A 11 3.28 5.94 15.34
CA CYS A 11 2.21 6.00 16.33
C CYS A 11 2.02 7.44 16.81
N VAL A 12 0.77 7.78 17.09
CA VAL A 12 0.40 9.10 17.62
C VAL A 12 -0.04 8.96 19.06
N SER A 13 0.41 9.87 19.95
CA SER A 13 0.00 9.96 21.34
C SER A 13 -0.38 11.40 21.70
N GLY A 14 -0.99 11.57 22.87
CA GLY A 14 -1.30 12.88 23.45
C GLY A 14 -2.73 13.37 23.20
N THR A 15 -2.94 14.66 23.38
CA THR A 15 -4.28 15.28 23.41
C THR A 15 -5.03 15.29 22.09
N ALA A 16 -4.36 14.98 20.98
CA ALA A 16 -4.96 14.89 19.65
C ALA A 16 -5.63 13.53 19.38
N LEU A 17 -5.51 12.55 20.31
CA LEU A 17 -6.13 11.24 20.14
C LEU A 17 -7.65 11.31 20.22
N ALA A 18 -8.31 10.68 19.25
CA ALA A 18 -9.73 10.37 19.34
C ALA A 18 -9.96 9.23 20.35
N LEU A 19 -11.22 9.07 20.77
CA LEU A 19 -11.61 7.98 21.68
C LEU A 19 -11.71 6.62 20.95
N GLY A 20 -11.71 6.63 19.61
CA GLY A 20 -11.83 5.44 18.78
C GLY A 20 -12.64 5.69 17.52
N TYR A 21 -12.96 4.60 16.80
CA TYR A 21 -13.82 4.63 15.62
C TYR A 21 -15.30 4.56 16.03
N TYR A 22 -16.12 5.41 15.42
CA TYR A 22 -17.56 5.43 15.69
C TYR A 22 -18.21 4.08 15.37
N ARG A 23 -18.88 3.48 16.35
CA ARG A 23 -19.59 2.18 16.26
C ARG A 23 -18.74 1.04 15.71
N ASN A 24 -17.42 1.06 15.94
CA ASN A 24 -16.52 -0.02 15.52
C ASN A 24 -15.50 -0.30 16.63
N SER A 25 -15.93 -1.11 17.63
CA SER A 25 -15.11 -1.47 18.78
C SER A 25 -13.93 -2.36 18.43
N GLU A 26 -14.10 -3.26 17.46
CA GLU A 26 -13.05 -4.17 16.99
C GLU A 26 -11.88 -3.36 16.40
N LYS A 27 -12.16 -2.53 15.42
CA LYS A 27 -11.14 -1.64 14.83
C LYS A 27 -10.54 -0.67 15.83
N THR A 28 -11.33 -0.23 16.83
CA THR A 28 -10.83 0.63 17.91
C THR A 28 -9.79 -0.09 18.75
N SER A 29 -10.08 -1.31 19.19
CA SER A 29 -9.16 -2.10 20.01
C SER A 29 -7.86 -2.50 19.29
N GLU A 30 -7.89 -2.62 17.97
CA GLU A 30 -6.71 -2.91 17.14
C GLU A 30 -5.81 -1.68 16.96
N ALA A 31 -6.42 -0.50 16.78
CA ALA A 31 -5.69 0.72 16.43
C ALA A 31 -5.32 1.58 17.64
N PHE A 32 -6.15 1.59 18.69
CA PHE A 32 -5.92 2.36 19.92
C PHE A 32 -5.47 1.40 21.03
N VAL A 33 -4.17 1.35 21.27
CA VAL A 33 -3.55 0.39 22.19
C VAL A 33 -2.73 1.10 23.27
N GLN A 34 -2.41 0.40 24.36
CA GLN A 34 -1.46 0.88 25.33
C GLN A 34 -0.08 1.05 24.68
N ASN A 35 0.61 2.16 24.99
CA ASN A 35 1.99 2.37 24.58
C ASN A 35 2.89 1.26 25.14
N PRO A 36 3.48 0.39 24.31
CA PRO A 36 4.31 -0.72 24.78
C PRO A 36 5.62 -0.26 25.44
N LEU A 37 5.99 1.00 25.28
CA LEU A 37 7.20 1.58 25.90
C LEU A 37 6.92 2.19 27.25
N ASN A 38 5.64 2.35 27.63
CA ASN A 38 5.24 2.90 28.91
C ASN A 38 4.52 1.86 29.79
N HIS A 39 5.20 1.43 30.84
CA HIS A 39 4.67 0.45 31.81
C HIS A 39 4.26 1.07 33.13
N ARG A 40 4.34 2.41 33.28
CA ARG A 40 4.11 3.11 34.57
C ARG A 40 2.69 3.63 34.73
N TYR A 41 2.07 4.04 33.61
CA TYR A 41 0.69 4.57 33.58
C TYR A 41 0.02 4.28 32.25
N LEU A 42 -1.30 4.45 32.24
CA LEU A 42 -2.10 4.26 31.04
C LEU A 42 -1.80 5.38 30.04
N GLU A 43 -1.21 5.04 28.93
CA GLU A 43 -0.89 5.95 27.82
C GLU A 43 -1.36 5.35 26.50
N PRO A 44 -2.60 5.64 26.09
CA PRO A 44 -3.08 5.16 24.81
C PRO A 44 -2.31 5.80 23.66
N ILE A 45 -2.03 5.00 22.65
CA ILE A 45 -1.47 5.45 21.37
C ILE A 45 -2.37 5.00 20.23
N TYR A 46 -2.39 5.76 19.15
CA TYR A 46 -3.03 5.37 17.88
C TYR A 46 -1.97 4.85 16.92
N ARG A 47 -2.15 3.62 16.47
CA ARG A 47 -1.35 2.97 15.43
C ARG A 47 -1.87 3.40 14.08
N THR A 48 -1.07 4.17 13.34
CA THR A 48 -1.51 4.76 12.07
C THR A 48 -1.56 3.76 10.92
N GLY A 49 -0.82 2.66 11.03
CA GLY A 49 -0.54 1.75 9.92
C GLY A 49 0.50 2.29 8.95
N ASP A 50 0.97 3.50 9.14
CA ASP A 50 2.06 4.08 8.36
C ASP A 50 3.41 3.63 8.92
N LEU A 51 4.33 3.27 8.03
CA LEU A 51 5.69 2.91 8.38
C LEU A 51 6.63 4.06 8.05
N GLY A 52 7.54 4.32 8.96
CA GLY A 52 8.55 5.36 8.81
C GLY A 52 9.88 4.95 9.41
N ARG A 53 10.89 5.74 9.15
CA ARG A 53 12.22 5.63 9.75
C ARG A 53 12.67 6.98 10.27
N TYR A 54 13.50 6.95 11.29
CA TYR A 54 14.03 8.16 11.90
C TYR A 54 15.49 8.32 11.50
N GLU A 55 15.81 9.37 10.74
CA GLU A 55 17.16 9.66 10.27
C GLU A 55 17.47 11.14 10.49
N ASN A 56 18.67 11.44 10.96
CA ASN A 56 19.18 12.81 11.18
C ASN A 56 18.26 13.71 12.00
N GLY A 57 17.48 13.14 12.93
CA GLY A 57 16.53 13.89 13.75
C GLY A 57 15.17 14.15 13.09
N GLU A 58 14.92 13.62 11.90
CA GLU A 58 13.67 13.76 11.17
C GLU A 58 12.99 12.42 10.93
N LEU A 59 11.64 12.43 10.92
CA LEU A 59 10.81 11.29 10.63
C LEU A 59 10.47 11.25 9.14
N TYR A 60 10.94 10.23 8.44
CA TYR A 60 10.64 9.99 7.04
C TYR A 60 9.54 8.93 6.91
N TYR A 61 8.46 9.30 6.25
CA TYR A 61 7.44 8.32 5.82
C TYR A 61 8.03 7.40 4.75
N VAL A 62 7.77 6.10 4.87
CA VAL A 62 8.24 5.10 3.89
C VAL A 62 7.06 4.50 3.13
N THR A 63 6.08 3.91 3.84
CA THR A 63 4.94 3.22 3.23
C THR A 63 3.84 2.97 4.25
N ARG A 64 2.75 2.31 3.80
CA ARG A 64 1.73 1.79 4.71
C ARG A 64 1.89 0.29 4.92
N LYS A 65 1.64 -0.15 6.14
CA LYS A 65 1.66 -1.56 6.54
C LYS A 65 0.70 -2.43 5.71
N ASP A 66 -0.45 -1.85 5.32
CA ASP A 66 -1.49 -2.51 4.54
C ASP A 66 -1.07 -2.79 3.09
N PHE A 67 0.00 -2.16 2.62
CA PHE A 67 0.53 -2.33 1.25
C PHE A 67 1.76 -3.24 1.18
N GLN A 68 2.15 -3.82 2.32
CA GLN A 68 3.13 -4.88 2.36
C GLN A 68 2.48 -6.23 2.04
N ILE A 69 3.06 -6.94 1.09
CA ILE A 69 2.62 -8.28 0.68
C ILE A 69 3.73 -9.30 0.87
N LYS A 70 3.34 -10.56 1.00
CA LYS A 70 4.25 -11.70 0.85
C LYS A 70 4.00 -12.33 -0.52
N HIS A 71 4.95 -12.17 -1.43
CA HIS A 71 4.84 -12.70 -2.79
C HIS A 71 6.07 -13.55 -3.10
N MET A 72 5.87 -14.83 -3.44
CA MET A 72 6.94 -15.79 -3.79
C MET A 72 8.07 -15.87 -2.74
N GLY A 73 7.72 -15.75 -1.43
CA GLY A 73 8.70 -15.77 -0.34
C GLY A 73 9.39 -14.43 -0.05
N HIS A 74 9.13 -13.41 -0.84
CA HIS A 74 9.64 -12.06 -0.66
C HIS A 74 8.62 -11.16 0.03
N ARG A 75 9.11 -10.24 0.87
CA ARG A 75 8.33 -9.15 1.44
C ARG A 75 8.45 -7.96 0.49
N ILE A 76 7.35 -7.58 -0.12
CA ILE A 76 7.27 -6.54 -1.15
C ILE A 76 6.39 -5.40 -0.67
N GLU A 77 6.83 -4.19 -0.92
CA GLU A 77 6.05 -2.96 -0.75
C GLU A 77 5.41 -2.60 -2.10
N LEU A 78 4.08 -2.67 -2.20
CA LEU A 78 3.40 -2.26 -3.44
C LEU A 78 3.71 -0.80 -3.83
N GLY A 79 3.93 0.06 -2.83
CA GLY A 79 4.33 1.45 -3.06
C GLY A 79 5.69 1.62 -3.76
N GLU A 80 6.62 0.69 -3.56
CA GLU A 80 7.91 0.70 -4.27
C GLU A 80 7.70 0.40 -5.76
N ILE A 81 6.84 -0.58 -6.07
CA ILE A 81 6.47 -0.87 -7.46
C ILE A 81 5.76 0.34 -8.09
N GLU A 82 4.81 0.94 -7.38
CA GLU A 82 4.08 2.12 -7.85
C GLU A 82 5.01 3.29 -8.13
N THR A 83 5.98 3.54 -7.26
CA THR A 83 6.96 4.61 -7.44
C THR A 83 7.82 4.40 -8.68
N ALA A 84 8.34 3.19 -8.89
CA ALA A 84 9.13 2.86 -10.07
C ALA A 84 8.29 2.93 -11.36
N PHE A 85 7.04 2.50 -11.30
CA PHE A 85 6.12 2.51 -12.42
C PHE A 85 5.69 3.94 -12.78
N GLN A 86 5.35 4.77 -11.78
CA GLN A 86 4.98 6.17 -11.94
C GLN A 86 6.12 7.02 -12.53
N ALA A 87 7.37 6.61 -12.32
CA ALA A 87 8.55 7.29 -12.85
C ALA A 87 8.82 7.00 -14.34
N LEU A 88 7.96 6.23 -15.02
CA LEU A 88 8.06 6.01 -16.46
C LEU A 88 7.39 7.16 -17.21
N ASP A 89 8.12 7.77 -18.13
CA ASP A 89 7.54 8.79 -19.03
C ASP A 89 6.38 8.19 -19.82
N GLY A 90 5.25 8.89 -19.87
CA GLY A 90 4.02 8.43 -20.49
C GLY A 90 3.03 7.75 -19.55
N ILE A 91 3.37 7.61 -18.26
CA ILE A 91 2.49 7.13 -17.20
C ILE A 91 2.07 8.30 -16.30
N SER A 92 0.78 8.56 -16.20
CA SER A 92 0.24 9.65 -15.39
C SER A 92 -0.21 9.21 -14.00
N ARG A 93 -0.74 8.00 -13.85
CA ARG A 93 -1.16 7.43 -12.57
C ARG A 93 -0.95 5.92 -12.55
N VAL A 94 -0.63 5.41 -11.36
CA VAL A 94 -0.44 3.97 -11.10
C VAL A 94 -1.09 3.58 -9.79
N CYS A 95 -1.60 2.36 -9.76
CA CYS A 95 -2.02 1.69 -8.53
C CYS A 95 -1.75 0.19 -8.65
N CYS A 96 -1.03 -0.38 -7.70
CA CYS A 96 -0.82 -1.82 -7.63
C CYS A 96 -1.71 -2.44 -6.55
N ILE A 97 -2.37 -3.54 -6.88
CA ILE A 97 -3.11 -4.35 -5.93
C ILE A 97 -2.57 -5.78 -5.92
N TYR A 98 -2.83 -6.51 -4.85
CA TYR A 98 -2.42 -7.90 -4.72
C TYR A 98 -3.61 -8.84 -4.61
N ASP A 99 -3.72 -9.74 -5.55
CA ASP A 99 -4.69 -10.84 -5.53
C ASP A 99 -4.05 -12.03 -4.80
N GLU A 100 -4.23 -12.06 -3.48
CA GLU A 100 -3.61 -13.05 -2.60
C GLU A 100 -3.99 -14.50 -2.97
N PRO A 101 -5.28 -14.86 -3.25
CA PRO A 101 -5.64 -16.21 -3.66
C PRO A 101 -4.91 -16.72 -4.91
N ASN A 102 -4.65 -15.85 -5.86
CA ASN A 102 -3.97 -16.18 -7.11
C ASN A 102 -2.48 -15.81 -7.09
N MET A 103 -1.99 -15.26 -5.98
CA MET A 103 -0.61 -14.77 -5.80
C MET A 103 -0.15 -13.90 -6.98
N LYS A 104 -0.96 -12.90 -7.35
CA LYS A 104 -0.66 -12.00 -8.47
C LYS A 104 -0.62 -10.55 -8.04
N ILE A 105 0.39 -9.84 -8.51
CA ILE A 105 0.45 -8.38 -8.45
C ILE A 105 -0.21 -7.85 -9.72
N ILE A 106 -1.19 -6.98 -9.59
CA ILE A 106 -1.90 -6.33 -10.68
C ILE A 106 -1.55 -4.85 -10.67
N GLY A 107 -0.97 -4.35 -11.75
CA GLY A 107 -0.67 -2.95 -11.96
C GLY A 107 -1.74 -2.29 -12.82
N PHE A 108 -2.52 -1.39 -12.24
CA PHE A 108 -3.41 -0.49 -12.99
C PHE A 108 -2.67 0.78 -13.32
N TYR A 109 -2.86 1.29 -14.52
CA TYR A 109 -2.20 2.52 -14.93
C TYR A 109 -3.04 3.35 -15.90
N VAL A 110 -2.83 4.66 -15.83
CA VAL A 110 -3.31 5.64 -16.81
C VAL A 110 -2.09 6.13 -17.57
N GLY A 111 -2.07 5.96 -18.87
CA GLY A 111 -0.94 6.36 -19.73
C GLY A 111 -1.03 5.74 -21.11
N GLU A 112 -0.06 6.08 -21.97
CA GLU A 112 -0.06 5.67 -23.37
C GLU A 112 0.92 4.52 -23.67
N LEU A 113 1.72 4.11 -22.68
CA LEU A 113 2.71 3.06 -22.86
C LEU A 113 2.08 1.68 -23.03
N GLU A 114 2.62 0.91 -23.95
CA GLU A 114 2.24 -0.49 -24.09
C GLU A 114 2.83 -1.37 -22.97
N THR A 115 2.10 -2.40 -22.60
CA THR A 115 2.51 -3.34 -21.52
C THR A 115 3.93 -3.89 -21.71
N LYS A 116 4.32 -4.18 -22.94
CA LYS A 116 5.65 -4.73 -23.26
C LYS A 116 6.75 -3.73 -22.88
N GLU A 117 6.58 -2.48 -23.27
CA GLU A 117 7.53 -1.40 -22.96
C GLU A 117 7.61 -1.12 -21.45
N ILE A 118 6.45 -1.15 -20.76
CA ILE A 118 6.40 -1.03 -19.31
C ILE A 118 7.22 -2.13 -18.64
N ILE A 119 7.05 -3.38 -19.05
CA ILE A 119 7.79 -4.53 -18.48
C ILE A 119 9.29 -4.36 -18.69
N GLU A 120 9.73 -4.00 -19.90
CA GLU A 120 11.15 -3.79 -20.22
C GLU A 120 11.75 -2.71 -19.29
N ARG A 121 11.13 -1.54 -19.22
CA ARG A 121 11.61 -0.42 -18.39
C ARG A 121 11.55 -0.70 -16.89
N LEU A 122 10.52 -1.41 -16.41
CA LEU A 122 10.44 -1.80 -15.00
C LEU A 122 11.49 -2.85 -14.61
N THR A 123 11.83 -3.77 -15.52
CA THR A 123 12.85 -4.80 -15.28
C THR A 123 14.25 -4.21 -15.11
N GLU A 124 14.51 -3.03 -15.62
CA GLU A 124 15.76 -2.28 -15.39
C GLU A 124 15.84 -1.66 -14.00
N ARG A 125 14.69 -1.44 -13.35
CA ARG A 125 14.58 -0.71 -12.07
C ARG A 125 14.23 -1.59 -10.87
N LEU A 126 13.54 -2.70 -11.11
CA LEU A 126 12.99 -3.56 -10.06
C LEU A 126 13.43 -5.02 -10.28
N PRO A 127 13.60 -5.79 -9.19
CA PRO A 127 13.77 -7.22 -9.25
C PRO A 127 12.56 -7.89 -9.95
N ARG A 128 12.79 -8.98 -10.66
CA ARG A 128 11.75 -9.68 -11.44
C ARG A 128 10.52 -10.09 -10.62
N PHE A 129 10.70 -10.47 -9.36
CA PHE A 129 9.59 -10.85 -8.48
C PHE A 129 8.69 -9.67 -8.06
N MET A 130 9.10 -8.43 -8.31
CA MET A 130 8.31 -7.22 -8.07
C MET A 130 7.57 -6.73 -9.31
N ILE A 131 7.86 -7.28 -10.49
CA ILE A 131 7.17 -6.88 -11.73
C ILE A 131 5.73 -7.38 -11.66
N PRO A 132 4.71 -6.53 -11.89
CA PRO A 132 3.32 -6.95 -11.92
C PRO A 132 3.08 -8.12 -12.89
N ASN A 133 2.28 -9.09 -12.44
CA ASN A 133 1.91 -10.25 -13.27
C ASN A 133 0.82 -9.89 -14.30
N VAL A 134 0.03 -8.87 -13.99
CA VAL A 134 -1.06 -8.38 -14.84
C VAL A 134 -0.98 -6.87 -14.91
N PHE A 135 -1.08 -6.34 -16.12
CA PHE A 135 -1.15 -4.91 -16.39
C PHE A 135 -2.55 -4.57 -16.92
N ARG A 136 -3.14 -3.51 -16.39
CA ARG A 136 -4.46 -3.00 -16.74
C ARG A 136 -4.38 -1.51 -17.02
N GLN A 137 -4.47 -1.16 -18.29
CA GLN A 137 -4.68 0.22 -18.69
C GLN A 137 -6.12 0.61 -18.38
N VAL A 138 -6.30 1.78 -17.77
CA VAL A 138 -7.60 2.39 -17.48
C VAL A 138 -7.58 3.83 -17.96
N ASP A 139 -8.72 4.35 -18.33
CA ASP A 139 -8.84 5.74 -18.77
C ASP A 139 -8.71 6.70 -17.58
N GLU A 140 -9.27 6.29 -16.43
CA GLU A 140 -9.22 7.06 -15.19
C GLU A 140 -9.15 6.12 -13.97
N MET A 141 -8.42 6.55 -12.92
CA MET A 141 -8.38 5.82 -11.66
C MET A 141 -9.64 6.12 -10.84
N PRO A 142 -10.37 5.10 -10.35
CA PRO A 142 -11.48 5.32 -9.44
C PRO A 142 -10.99 5.95 -8.14
N LEU A 143 -11.74 6.96 -7.67
CA LEU A 143 -11.41 7.69 -6.45
C LEU A 143 -12.47 7.48 -5.37
N THR A 144 -12.01 7.37 -4.14
CA THR A 144 -12.88 7.44 -2.97
C THR A 144 -13.49 8.83 -2.81
N LYS A 145 -14.50 8.97 -1.95
CA LYS A 145 -15.10 10.28 -1.60
C LYS A 145 -14.07 11.32 -1.09
N ASN A 146 -12.92 10.87 -0.62
CA ASN A 146 -11.83 11.71 -0.10
C ASN A 146 -10.73 11.97 -1.14
N GLY A 147 -10.95 11.65 -2.42
CA GLY A 147 -10.01 11.89 -3.51
C GLY A 147 -8.80 10.94 -3.56
N LYS A 148 -8.80 9.85 -2.79
CA LYS A 148 -7.75 8.81 -2.85
C LYS A 148 -8.16 7.72 -3.83
N ILE A 149 -7.18 7.04 -4.46
CA ILE A 149 -7.45 5.91 -5.35
C ILE A 149 -8.21 4.81 -4.59
N ASP A 150 -9.33 4.37 -5.16
CA ASP A 150 -10.16 3.31 -4.59
C ASP A 150 -9.67 1.93 -5.03
N ARG A 151 -8.71 1.39 -4.26
CA ARG A 151 -8.13 0.06 -4.50
C ARG A 151 -9.17 -1.07 -4.39
N LYS A 152 -10.24 -0.87 -3.61
CA LYS A 152 -11.29 -1.85 -3.45
C LYS A 152 -12.11 -1.96 -4.75
N CYS A 153 -12.49 -0.85 -5.32
CA CYS A 153 -13.15 -0.78 -6.63
C CYS A 153 -12.30 -1.47 -7.72
N LEU A 154 -11.01 -1.15 -7.80
CA LEU A 154 -10.09 -1.79 -8.75
C LEU A 154 -9.99 -3.31 -8.58
N MET A 155 -10.00 -3.80 -7.34
CA MET A 155 -9.98 -5.24 -7.06
C MET A 155 -11.28 -5.91 -7.48
N GLU A 156 -12.43 -5.28 -7.24
CA GLU A 156 -13.75 -5.77 -7.65
C GLU A 156 -13.84 -5.87 -9.19
N GLU A 157 -13.48 -4.83 -9.90
CA GLU A 157 -13.42 -4.81 -11.38
C GLU A 157 -12.51 -5.90 -11.96
N TYR A 158 -11.34 -6.10 -11.35
CA TYR A 158 -10.42 -7.15 -11.75
C TYR A 158 -11.07 -8.53 -11.60
N ARG A 159 -11.67 -8.81 -10.44
CA ARG A 159 -12.32 -10.11 -10.16
C ARG A 159 -13.49 -10.39 -11.09
N GLU A 160 -14.34 -9.41 -11.36
CA GLU A 160 -15.44 -9.52 -12.31
C GLU A 160 -14.93 -9.82 -13.73
N SER A 161 -13.87 -9.15 -14.17
CA SER A 161 -13.25 -9.39 -15.47
C SER A 161 -12.71 -10.82 -15.62
N MET A 162 -12.21 -11.40 -14.52
CA MET A 162 -11.71 -12.78 -14.51
C MET A 162 -12.85 -13.81 -14.56
N GLN A 163 -13.95 -13.56 -13.83
CA GLN A 163 -15.14 -14.44 -13.85
C GLN A 163 -15.79 -14.51 -15.24
N ASN A 164 -15.84 -13.38 -15.94
CA ASN A 164 -16.39 -13.31 -17.30
C ASN A 164 -15.55 -14.07 -18.33
N ARG A 165 -14.22 -14.12 -18.13
CA ARG A 165 -13.31 -14.90 -19.00
C ARG A 165 -13.41 -16.41 -18.82
N VAL A 166 -13.84 -16.88 -17.66
CA VAL A 166 -14.01 -18.32 -17.38
C VAL A 166 -15.35 -18.85 -17.96
N LYS A 167 -16.30 -17.95 -18.24
CA LYS A 167 -17.64 -18.31 -18.77
C LYS A 167 -17.74 -18.24 -20.30
N SER A 168 -16.69 -17.76 -20.97
CA SER A 168 -16.55 -17.72 -22.43
C SER A 168 -15.67 -18.83 -22.92
#